data_ac1c25fa0fa6d668faaf675b8f49aa02
#
_entry.id   ac1c25fa0fa6d668faaf675b8f49aa02
#
_cell.length_a   1.000
_cell.length_b   1.000
_cell.length_c   1.000
_cell.angle_alpha   90.00
_cell.angle_beta   90.00
_cell.angle_gamma   90.00
#
_symmetry.space_group_name_H-M   'P 1'
#
loop_
_entity.id
_entity.type
_entity.pdbx_description
1 polymer ?
#
loop_
_entity_poly.entity_id
_entity_poly.type
_entity_poly.pdbx_seq_one_letter_code
_entity_poly.pdbx_strand_id
1 'polypeptide(L)'
;MSFSAQHIKSARLHLRKCDPKLAAIIKAVGPFTAKAKRDRFGTLVRSIVSQQISTKAAASIRGRLEEAIRESRKTEPQRGKPYCPETILNFSIDELRAIGLSRQKATYTQSLAQHVVDGDVDLSKINKLDDEAIIESLIQVKGIGRWTAQMFLIFSLARLDILPVDDLGIKTAVRNVYGLDELPDKTEMEEIAEPWRPYASIASWYMWRSLELDQ
;
A
#
# COMPACT_ATOMS: atom_id res chain seq x y z
N MET A 1 6.92 -9.79 -8.19
CA MET A 1 8.14 -8.93 -8.18
C MET A 1 8.55 -8.68 -6.74
N SER A 2 9.78 -8.30 -6.51
CA SER A 2 10.30 -7.93 -5.19
C SER A 2 11.32 -6.82 -5.38
N PHE A 3 11.56 -6.03 -4.35
CA PHE A 3 12.71 -5.13 -4.32
C PHE A 3 13.99 -5.99 -4.33
N SER A 4 14.64 -6.11 -5.49
CA SER A 4 15.89 -6.89 -5.58
C SER A 4 17.03 -6.15 -4.88
N ALA A 5 18.01 -6.91 -4.38
CA ALA A 5 19.21 -6.32 -3.75
C ALA A 5 19.92 -5.34 -4.70
N GLN A 6 19.94 -5.66 -6.01
CA GLN A 6 20.52 -4.79 -7.03
C GLN A 6 19.73 -3.49 -7.17
N HIS A 7 18.38 -3.54 -7.26
CA HIS A 7 17.56 -2.34 -7.33
C HIS A 7 17.74 -1.44 -6.09
N ILE A 8 17.75 -2.03 -4.89
CA ILE A 8 17.96 -1.28 -3.64
C ILE A 8 19.34 -0.62 -3.63
N LYS A 9 20.38 -1.34 -4.04
CA LYS A 9 21.75 -0.79 -4.10
C LYS A 9 21.83 0.38 -5.08
N SER A 10 21.31 0.23 -6.29
CA SER A 10 21.30 1.29 -7.32
C SER A 10 20.49 2.51 -6.86
N ALA A 11 19.30 2.29 -6.30
CA ALA A 11 18.46 3.36 -5.77
C ALA A 11 19.15 4.16 -4.65
N ARG A 12 19.73 3.48 -3.67
CA ARG A 12 20.45 4.15 -2.56
C ARG A 12 21.65 4.94 -3.05
N LEU A 13 22.39 4.45 -4.05
CA LEU A 13 23.50 5.18 -4.64
C LEU A 13 23.02 6.43 -5.37
N HIS A 14 21.98 6.30 -6.19
CA HIS A 14 21.36 7.40 -6.93
C HIS A 14 20.84 8.47 -5.98
N LEU A 15 19.95 8.10 -5.04
CA LEU A 15 19.30 9.01 -4.11
C LEU A 15 20.30 9.78 -3.22
N ARG A 16 21.38 9.13 -2.81
CA ARG A 16 22.45 9.79 -2.04
C ARG A 16 23.27 10.77 -2.86
N LYS A 17 23.33 10.59 -4.18
CA LYS A 17 24.09 11.46 -5.08
C LYS A 17 23.27 12.67 -5.51
N CYS A 18 21.97 12.46 -5.78
CA CYS A 18 21.11 13.51 -6.34
C CYS A 18 20.52 14.44 -5.28
N ASP A 19 20.45 14.01 -4.00
CA ASP A 19 19.79 14.77 -2.93
C ASP A 19 20.55 14.66 -1.60
N PRO A 20 21.30 15.71 -1.20
CA PRO A 20 22.05 15.71 0.06
C PRO A 20 21.18 15.57 1.32
N LYS A 21 19.96 16.14 1.33
CA LYS A 21 19.02 16.02 2.47
C LYS A 21 18.54 14.59 2.60
N LEU A 22 18.10 13.98 1.49
CA LEU A 22 17.73 12.58 1.45
C LEU A 22 18.92 11.65 1.77
N ALA A 23 20.13 12.01 1.36
CA ALA A 23 21.36 11.26 1.72
C ALA A 23 21.57 11.19 3.23
N ALA A 24 21.32 12.29 3.95
CA ALA A 24 21.37 12.32 5.43
C ALA A 24 20.31 11.38 6.05
N ILE A 25 19.09 11.41 5.55
CA ILE A 25 18.01 10.50 5.99
C ILE A 25 18.37 9.04 5.71
N ILE A 26 18.87 8.71 4.52
CA ILE A 26 19.31 7.34 4.18
C ILE A 26 20.42 6.86 5.13
N LYS A 27 21.31 7.75 5.57
CA LYS A 27 22.37 7.43 6.54
C LYS A 27 21.77 7.17 7.92
N ALA A 28 20.84 8.00 8.38
CA ALA A 28 20.23 7.91 9.71
C ALA A 28 19.30 6.68 9.82
N VAL A 29 18.44 6.45 8.84
CA VAL A 29 17.49 5.31 8.81
C VAL A 29 18.20 3.98 8.58
N GLY A 30 19.29 3.96 7.81
CA GLY A 30 20.04 2.73 7.53
C GLY A 30 19.52 1.92 6.34
N PRO A 31 19.47 0.57 6.43
CA PRO A 31 19.12 -0.28 5.30
C PRO A 31 17.63 -0.20 4.95
N PHE A 32 17.33 -0.30 3.65
CA PHE A 32 15.95 -0.45 3.17
C PHE A 32 15.41 -1.82 3.52
N THR A 33 14.30 -1.88 4.27
CA THR A 33 13.75 -3.14 4.80
C THR A 33 12.35 -3.48 4.30
N ALA A 34 11.73 -2.63 3.46
CA ALA A 34 10.42 -2.94 2.91
C ALA A 34 10.45 -4.21 2.05
N LYS A 35 9.40 -5.02 2.19
CA LYS A 35 9.22 -6.25 1.43
C LYS A 35 7.89 -6.22 0.70
N ALA A 36 7.89 -6.61 -0.58
CA ALA A 36 6.66 -6.73 -1.34
C ALA A 36 5.81 -7.90 -0.82
N LYS A 37 4.53 -7.64 -0.62
CA LYS A 37 3.54 -8.63 -0.17
C LYS A 37 2.99 -9.39 -1.37
N ARG A 38 3.18 -10.71 -1.42
CA ARG A 38 2.74 -11.55 -2.55
C ARG A 38 1.23 -11.79 -2.60
N ASP A 39 0.55 -11.68 -1.46
CA ASP A 39 -0.89 -11.80 -1.36
C ASP A 39 -1.55 -10.49 -1.79
N ARG A 40 -1.80 -10.34 -3.10
CA ARG A 40 -2.32 -9.12 -3.72
C ARG A 40 -3.71 -8.77 -3.23
N PHE A 41 -4.64 -9.74 -3.30
CA PHE A 41 -6.01 -9.55 -2.85
C PHE A 41 -6.07 -9.22 -1.36
N GLY A 42 -5.42 -10.03 -0.53
CA GLY A 42 -5.38 -9.77 0.91
C GLY A 42 -4.68 -8.45 1.26
N THR A 43 -3.75 -7.95 0.44
CA THR A 43 -3.17 -6.62 0.65
C THR A 43 -4.20 -5.51 0.48
N LEU A 44 -5.03 -5.58 -0.55
CA LEU A 44 -6.12 -4.63 -0.78
C LEU A 44 -7.20 -4.72 0.30
N VAL A 45 -7.61 -5.94 0.70
CA VAL A 45 -8.54 -6.15 1.83
C VAL A 45 -8.00 -5.51 3.11
N ARG A 46 -6.74 -5.78 3.46
CA ARG A 46 -6.09 -5.18 4.64
C ARG A 46 -6.02 -3.68 4.56
N SER A 47 -5.81 -3.12 3.36
CA SER A 47 -5.85 -1.67 3.14
C SER A 47 -7.23 -1.09 3.47
N ILE A 48 -8.30 -1.67 2.92
CA ILE A 48 -9.69 -1.26 3.18
C ILE A 48 -9.99 -1.33 4.69
N VAL A 49 -9.66 -2.45 5.34
CA VAL A 49 -9.90 -2.64 6.78
C VAL A 49 -9.19 -1.56 7.61
N SER A 50 -8.00 -1.14 7.21
CA SER A 50 -7.16 -0.21 7.98
C SER A 50 -7.52 1.27 7.79
N GLN A 51 -8.38 1.63 6.83
CA GLN A 51 -8.76 3.03 6.59
C GLN A 51 -9.37 3.69 7.84
N GLN A 52 -8.93 4.91 8.15
CA GLN A 52 -9.51 5.78 9.18
C GLN A 52 -9.64 5.16 10.59
N ILE A 53 -8.79 4.21 10.96
CA ILE A 53 -8.74 3.63 12.30
C ILE A 53 -7.29 3.42 12.76
N SER A 54 -7.08 3.28 14.05
CA SER A 54 -5.75 3.02 14.61
C SER A 54 -5.19 1.67 14.16
N THR A 55 -3.87 1.57 14.11
CA THR A 55 -3.15 0.33 13.77
C THR A 55 -3.59 -0.84 14.65
N LYS A 56 -3.81 -0.58 15.96
CA LYS A 56 -4.26 -1.60 16.93
C LYS A 56 -5.67 -2.10 16.60
N ALA A 57 -6.61 -1.19 16.30
CA ALA A 57 -7.96 -1.55 15.90
C ALA A 57 -7.98 -2.34 14.59
N ALA A 58 -7.21 -1.88 13.59
CA ALA A 58 -7.06 -2.56 12.31
C ALA A 58 -6.50 -3.98 12.49
N ALA A 59 -5.49 -4.16 13.33
CA ALA A 59 -4.91 -5.48 13.60
C ALA A 59 -5.95 -6.43 14.24
N SER A 60 -6.73 -5.94 15.20
CA SER A 60 -7.78 -6.72 15.85
C SER A 60 -8.88 -7.17 14.87
N ILE A 61 -9.37 -6.26 14.01
CA ILE A 61 -10.39 -6.60 13.01
C ILE A 61 -9.83 -7.60 11.99
N ARG A 62 -8.60 -7.39 11.50
CA ARG A 62 -7.95 -8.33 10.59
C ARG A 62 -7.83 -9.73 11.19
N GLY A 63 -7.41 -9.83 12.44
CA GLY A 63 -7.29 -11.13 13.14
C GLY A 63 -8.64 -11.87 13.19
N ARG A 64 -9.74 -11.17 13.53
CA ARG A 64 -11.08 -11.78 13.53
C ARG A 64 -11.54 -12.18 12.12
N LEU A 65 -11.23 -11.36 11.10
CA LEU A 65 -11.59 -11.69 9.71
C LEU A 65 -10.81 -12.92 9.22
N GLU A 66 -9.53 -13.01 9.51
CA GLU A 66 -8.71 -14.17 9.16
C GLU A 66 -9.17 -15.44 9.87
N GLU A 67 -9.60 -15.32 11.13
CA GLU A 67 -10.21 -16.44 11.87
C GLU A 67 -11.53 -16.90 11.25
N ALA A 68 -12.46 -15.96 10.97
CA ALA A 68 -13.74 -16.29 10.35
C ALA A 68 -13.54 -16.96 8.97
N ILE A 69 -12.61 -16.47 8.15
CA ILE A 69 -12.24 -17.09 6.87
C ILE A 69 -11.69 -18.52 7.09
N ARG A 70 -10.84 -18.71 8.09
CA ARG A 70 -10.30 -20.03 8.41
C ARG A 70 -11.40 -21.00 8.84
N GLU A 71 -12.35 -20.54 9.62
CA GLU A 71 -13.48 -21.35 10.09
C GLU A 71 -14.42 -21.74 8.96
N SER A 72 -14.76 -20.80 8.06
CA SER A 72 -15.62 -21.08 6.90
C SER A 72 -15.01 -22.11 5.94
N ARG A 73 -13.70 -22.30 5.96
CA ARG A 73 -12.97 -23.26 5.10
C ARG A 73 -12.74 -24.64 5.73
N LYS A 74 -13.16 -24.88 6.96
CA LYS A 74 -12.94 -26.20 7.63
C LYS A 74 -13.59 -27.35 6.86
N THR A 75 -14.63 -27.07 6.10
CA THR A 75 -15.37 -28.06 5.26
C THR A 75 -14.80 -28.19 3.84
N GLU A 76 -13.94 -27.27 3.40
CA GLU A 76 -13.32 -27.29 2.08
C GLU A 76 -11.80 -27.13 2.22
N PRO A 77 -10.99 -28.20 2.07
CA PRO A 77 -9.54 -28.12 2.23
C PRO A 77 -8.91 -27.43 1.02
N GLN A 78 -9.14 -26.13 0.83
CA GLN A 78 -8.39 -25.33 -0.12
C GLN A 78 -7.06 -24.89 0.51
N ARG A 79 -5.97 -25.50 0.06
CA ARG A 79 -4.61 -25.02 0.27
C ARG A 79 -4.45 -23.68 -0.45
N GLY A 80 -4.64 -22.54 0.25
CA GLY A 80 -4.57 -21.24 -0.39
C GLY A 80 -4.21 -20.11 0.58
N LYS A 81 -4.10 -18.92 -0.01
CA LYS A 81 -3.87 -17.66 0.71
C LYS A 81 -4.98 -17.43 1.74
N PRO A 82 -4.71 -16.75 2.87
CA PRO A 82 -5.72 -16.47 3.90
C PRO A 82 -6.93 -15.72 3.35
N TYR A 83 -6.75 -14.87 2.35
CA TYR A 83 -7.80 -14.14 1.67
C TYR A 83 -8.05 -14.69 0.26
N CYS A 84 -9.31 -15.02 -0.05
CA CYS A 84 -9.78 -15.44 -1.36
C CYS A 84 -11.06 -14.68 -1.69
N PRO A 85 -11.21 -14.13 -2.90
CA PRO A 85 -12.40 -13.37 -3.28
C PRO A 85 -13.70 -14.14 -3.05
N GLU A 86 -13.77 -15.38 -3.48
CA GLU A 86 -14.96 -16.24 -3.36
C GLU A 86 -15.34 -16.47 -1.89
N THR A 87 -14.33 -16.63 -1.02
CA THR A 87 -14.59 -16.78 0.43
C THR A 87 -15.16 -15.50 1.04
N ILE A 88 -14.70 -14.33 0.59
CA ILE A 88 -15.25 -13.05 1.06
C ILE A 88 -16.71 -12.87 0.61
N LEU A 89 -17.05 -13.30 -0.61
CA LEU A 89 -18.43 -13.22 -1.13
C LEU A 89 -19.41 -14.14 -0.42
N ASN A 90 -18.93 -15.19 0.25
CA ASN A 90 -19.78 -16.08 1.06
C ASN A 90 -20.23 -15.43 2.38
N PHE A 91 -19.61 -14.35 2.83
CA PHE A 91 -20.06 -13.61 4.01
C PHE A 91 -21.11 -12.57 3.62
N SER A 92 -22.20 -12.50 4.33
CA SER A 92 -23.14 -11.38 4.27
C SER A 92 -22.49 -10.10 4.83
N ILE A 93 -23.08 -8.95 4.49
CA ILE A 93 -22.66 -7.67 5.08
C ILE A 93 -22.77 -7.69 6.60
N ASP A 94 -23.81 -8.31 7.16
CA ASP A 94 -24.01 -8.33 8.61
C ASP A 94 -23.03 -9.26 9.32
N GLU A 95 -22.60 -10.36 8.71
CA GLU A 95 -21.51 -11.20 9.23
C GLU A 95 -20.18 -10.45 9.22
N LEU A 96 -19.84 -9.74 8.14
CA LEU A 96 -18.65 -8.90 8.10
C LEU A 96 -18.69 -7.79 9.14
N ARG A 97 -19.87 -7.23 9.43
CA ARG A 97 -20.06 -6.25 10.50
C ARG A 97 -19.89 -6.86 11.90
N ALA A 98 -20.37 -8.06 12.12
CA ALA A 98 -20.18 -8.79 13.38
C ALA A 98 -18.70 -9.07 13.67
N ILE A 99 -17.87 -9.24 12.63
CA ILE A 99 -16.40 -9.31 12.72
C ILE A 99 -15.80 -7.97 13.16
N GLY A 100 -16.48 -6.85 12.93
CA GLY A 100 -16.07 -5.50 13.34
C GLY A 100 -15.77 -4.54 12.19
N LEU A 101 -16.12 -4.88 10.95
CA LEU A 101 -16.07 -3.93 9.85
C LEU A 101 -17.24 -2.93 9.98
N SER A 102 -17.01 -1.66 9.63
CA SER A 102 -18.13 -0.76 9.38
C SER A 102 -18.94 -1.26 8.17
N ARG A 103 -20.21 -0.87 8.07
CA ARG A 103 -21.04 -1.24 6.91
C ARG A 103 -20.36 -0.88 5.60
N GLN A 104 -19.77 0.31 5.57
CA GLN A 104 -19.05 0.83 4.41
C GLN A 104 -17.85 -0.07 4.03
N LYS A 105 -17.00 -0.44 5.00
CA LYS A 105 -15.85 -1.33 4.76
C LYS A 105 -16.27 -2.74 4.35
N ALA A 106 -17.34 -3.28 4.93
CA ALA A 106 -17.91 -4.55 4.51
C ALA A 106 -18.32 -4.50 3.03
N THR A 107 -19.07 -3.46 2.63
CA THR A 107 -19.45 -3.24 1.23
C THR A 107 -18.25 -3.09 0.32
N TYR A 108 -17.22 -2.35 0.72
CA TYR A 108 -16.00 -2.17 -0.07
C TYR A 108 -15.22 -3.48 -0.25
N THR A 109 -15.15 -4.28 0.81
CA THR A 109 -14.48 -5.60 0.76
C THR A 109 -15.20 -6.56 -0.18
N GLN A 110 -16.53 -6.57 -0.17
CA GLN A 110 -17.32 -7.37 -1.12
C GLN A 110 -17.21 -6.82 -2.54
N SER A 111 -17.26 -5.50 -2.73
CA SER A 111 -17.07 -4.88 -4.06
C SER A 111 -15.74 -5.29 -4.67
N LEU A 112 -14.64 -5.24 -3.88
CA LEU A 112 -13.34 -5.70 -4.34
C LEU A 112 -13.37 -7.19 -4.73
N ALA A 113 -13.98 -8.03 -3.91
CA ALA A 113 -14.06 -9.46 -4.19
C ALA A 113 -14.84 -9.73 -5.48
N GLN A 114 -15.94 -9.02 -5.69
CA GLN A 114 -16.78 -9.16 -6.89
C GLN A 114 -16.00 -8.76 -8.15
N HIS A 115 -15.37 -7.59 -8.17
CA HIS A 115 -14.58 -7.13 -9.34
C HIS A 115 -13.44 -8.11 -9.70
N VAL A 116 -12.86 -8.79 -8.69
CA VAL A 116 -11.82 -9.79 -8.95
C VAL A 116 -12.41 -11.07 -9.51
N VAL A 117 -13.58 -11.53 -9.03
CA VAL A 117 -14.28 -12.74 -9.53
C VAL A 117 -14.80 -12.50 -10.94
N ASP A 118 -15.39 -11.34 -11.22
CA ASP A 118 -15.90 -10.95 -12.54
C ASP A 118 -14.79 -10.74 -13.57
N GLY A 119 -13.54 -10.58 -13.11
CA GLY A 119 -12.38 -10.39 -13.98
C GLY A 119 -12.12 -8.92 -14.35
N ASP A 120 -12.91 -7.98 -13.83
CA ASP A 120 -12.69 -6.53 -14.02
C ASP A 120 -11.34 -6.09 -13.46
N VAL A 121 -10.91 -6.75 -12.37
CA VAL A 121 -9.59 -6.58 -11.74
C VAL A 121 -8.82 -7.90 -11.76
N ASP A 122 -8.05 -8.15 -12.82
CA ASP A 122 -7.21 -9.36 -12.93
C ASP A 122 -5.91 -9.20 -12.13
N LEU A 123 -5.97 -9.48 -10.82
CA LEU A 123 -4.81 -9.43 -9.93
C LEU A 123 -3.69 -10.42 -10.33
N SER A 124 -3.96 -11.44 -11.14
CA SER A 124 -2.94 -12.40 -11.59
C SER A 124 -2.02 -11.80 -12.64
N LYS A 125 -2.57 -10.98 -13.54
CA LYS A 125 -1.87 -10.35 -14.65
C LYS A 125 -1.56 -8.86 -14.43
N ILE A 126 -2.06 -8.25 -13.36
CA ILE A 126 -1.98 -6.81 -13.10
C ILE A 126 -0.56 -6.23 -13.20
N ASN A 127 0.46 -7.01 -12.89
CA ASN A 127 1.86 -6.58 -12.99
C ASN A 127 2.37 -6.39 -14.43
N LYS A 128 1.61 -6.80 -15.45
CA LYS A 128 1.94 -6.58 -16.87
C LYS A 128 1.47 -5.21 -17.37
N LEU A 129 0.57 -4.57 -16.65
CA LEU A 129 0.07 -3.23 -16.96
C LEU A 129 1.06 -2.17 -16.51
N ASP A 130 1.01 -0.99 -17.11
CA ASP A 130 1.68 0.20 -16.60
C ASP A 130 1.00 0.71 -15.31
N ASP A 131 1.68 1.63 -14.63
CA ASP A 131 1.26 2.05 -13.30
C ASP A 131 -0.07 2.80 -13.31
N GLU A 132 -0.33 3.63 -14.33
CA GLU A 132 -1.58 4.37 -14.42
C GLU A 132 -2.75 3.45 -14.77
N ALA A 133 -2.58 2.51 -15.70
CA ALA A 133 -3.60 1.50 -16.01
C ALA A 133 -3.95 0.63 -14.78
N ILE A 134 -2.97 0.34 -13.91
CA ILE A 134 -3.23 -0.35 -12.64
C ILE A 134 -4.05 0.53 -11.71
N ILE A 135 -3.71 1.81 -11.59
CA ILE A 135 -4.48 2.76 -10.76
C ILE A 135 -5.91 2.86 -11.27
N GLU A 136 -6.10 3.07 -12.57
CA GLU A 136 -7.42 3.17 -13.20
C GLU A 136 -8.27 1.92 -12.97
N SER A 137 -7.67 0.73 -13.10
CA SER A 137 -8.36 -0.54 -12.82
C SER A 137 -8.77 -0.64 -11.36
N LEU A 138 -7.93 -0.22 -10.41
CA LEU A 138 -8.20 -0.35 -8.98
C LEU A 138 -9.20 0.67 -8.45
N ILE A 139 -9.19 1.91 -8.95
CA ILE A 139 -10.11 2.97 -8.48
C ILE A 139 -11.58 2.75 -8.88
N GLN A 140 -11.87 1.83 -9.80
CA GLN A 140 -13.24 1.39 -10.10
C GLN A 140 -13.89 0.70 -8.91
N VAL A 141 -13.08 0.10 -8.04
CA VAL A 141 -13.57 -0.58 -6.84
C VAL A 141 -13.93 0.44 -5.77
N LYS A 142 -15.18 0.40 -5.29
CA LYS A 142 -15.62 1.28 -4.19
C LYS A 142 -14.69 1.16 -2.98
N GLY A 143 -14.21 2.31 -2.51
CA GLY A 143 -13.32 2.38 -1.34
C GLY A 143 -11.84 2.23 -1.65
N ILE A 144 -11.46 2.04 -2.91
CA ILE A 144 -10.07 2.13 -3.34
C ILE A 144 -9.87 3.45 -4.08
N GLY A 145 -9.18 4.40 -3.42
CA GLY A 145 -8.75 5.65 -4.04
C GLY A 145 -7.34 5.54 -4.63
N ARG A 146 -6.91 6.59 -5.35
CA ARG A 146 -5.58 6.69 -5.97
C ARG A 146 -4.45 6.41 -4.98
N TRP A 147 -4.51 6.97 -3.78
CA TRP A 147 -3.52 6.72 -2.72
C TRP A 147 -3.43 5.22 -2.37
N THR A 148 -4.57 4.52 -2.20
CA THR A 148 -4.58 3.08 -1.90
C THR A 148 -3.99 2.27 -3.05
N ALA A 149 -4.27 2.65 -4.30
CA ALA A 149 -3.68 2.03 -5.49
C ALA A 149 -2.16 2.26 -5.55
N GLN A 150 -1.67 3.46 -5.23
CA GLN A 150 -0.24 3.76 -5.14
C GLN A 150 0.46 2.93 -4.05
N MET A 151 -0.16 2.77 -2.88
CA MET A 151 0.36 1.88 -1.82
C MET A 151 0.44 0.42 -2.30
N PHE A 152 -0.55 -0.03 -3.08
CA PHE A 152 -0.51 -1.36 -3.69
C PHE A 152 0.63 -1.50 -4.70
N LEU A 153 0.87 -0.50 -5.56
CA LEU A 153 2.00 -0.47 -6.49
C LEU A 153 3.34 -0.60 -5.76
N ILE A 154 3.54 0.19 -4.70
CA ILE A 154 4.78 0.18 -3.91
C ILE A 154 4.93 -1.15 -3.15
N PHE A 155 3.96 -1.50 -2.31
CA PHE A 155 4.11 -2.56 -1.31
C PHE A 155 3.64 -3.95 -1.76
N SER A 156 2.97 -4.07 -2.91
CA SER A 156 2.57 -5.37 -3.45
C SER A 156 3.28 -5.70 -4.76
N LEU A 157 3.45 -4.72 -5.64
CA LEU A 157 4.09 -4.92 -6.93
C LEU A 157 5.57 -4.52 -6.96
N ALA A 158 6.08 -3.85 -5.91
CA ALA A 158 7.45 -3.34 -5.81
C ALA A 158 7.82 -2.41 -6.98
N ARG A 159 6.87 -1.57 -7.41
CA ARG A 159 7.16 -0.52 -8.38
C ARG A 159 8.15 0.47 -7.77
N LEU A 160 9.15 0.87 -8.55
CA LEU A 160 10.28 1.64 -8.02
C LEU A 160 10.04 3.14 -8.05
N ASP A 161 9.13 3.62 -8.90
CA ASP A 161 8.99 5.04 -9.21
C ASP A 161 7.57 5.59 -9.00
N ILE A 162 6.98 5.28 -7.87
CA ILE A 162 5.68 5.84 -7.46
C ILE A 162 5.92 6.94 -6.42
N LEU A 163 5.39 8.13 -6.69
CA LEU A 163 5.36 9.26 -5.75
C LEU A 163 3.91 9.49 -5.29
N PRO A 164 3.56 9.17 -4.05
CA PRO A 164 2.22 9.43 -3.53
C PRO A 164 2.12 10.87 -3.00
N VAL A 165 1.94 11.82 -3.90
CA VAL A 165 1.95 13.27 -3.62
C VAL A 165 0.88 13.71 -2.62
N ASP A 166 -0.21 12.95 -2.46
CA ASP A 166 -1.29 13.25 -1.53
C ASP A 166 -1.12 12.57 -0.16
N ASP A 167 -0.02 11.82 0.04
CA ASP A 167 0.26 11.17 1.31
C ASP A 167 0.70 12.19 2.37
N LEU A 168 -0.12 12.34 3.43
CA LEU A 168 0.16 13.29 4.50
C LEU A 168 1.47 13.00 5.22
N GLY A 169 1.83 11.73 5.40
CA GLY A 169 3.08 11.33 6.04
C GLY A 169 4.28 11.77 5.22
N ILE A 170 4.26 11.56 3.89
CA ILE A 170 5.34 12.02 3.00
C ILE A 170 5.41 13.54 2.97
N LYS A 171 4.29 14.25 2.83
CA LYS A 171 4.25 15.72 2.88
C LYS A 171 4.85 16.25 4.18
N THR A 172 4.48 15.64 5.31
CA THR A 172 5.03 16.01 6.62
C THR A 172 6.55 15.75 6.69
N ALA A 173 7.00 14.60 6.21
CA ALA A 173 8.42 14.27 6.16
C ALA A 173 9.20 15.25 5.27
N VAL A 174 8.68 15.56 4.09
CA VAL A 174 9.28 16.53 3.16
C VAL A 174 9.35 17.90 3.81
N ARG A 175 8.26 18.42 4.39
CA ARG A 175 8.28 19.68 5.12
C ARG A 175 9.41 19.71 6.16
N ASN A 176 9.49 18.68 7.00
CA ASN A 176 10.50 18.61 8.08
C ASN A 176 11.93 18.53 7.54
N VAL A 177 12.17 17.63 6.58
CA VAL A 177 13.51 17.39 6.01
C VAL A 177 14.01 18.55 5.17
N TYR A 178 13.11 19.22 4.43
CA TYR A 178 13.48 20.35 3.56
C TYR A 178 13.37 21.70 4.27
N GLY A 179 12.80 21.75 5.48
CA GLY A 179 12.66 22.96 6.26
C GLY A 179 11.65 23.93 5.66
N LEU A 180 10.51 23.39 5.18
CA LEU A 180 9.42 24.19 4.64
C LEU A 180 8.54 24.69 5.79
N ASP A 181 7.99 25.89 5.65
CA ASP A 181 7.09 26.48 6.66
C ASP A 181 5.73 25.74 6.69
N GLU A 182 5.22 25.35 5.52
CA GLU A 182 3.93 24.66 5.37
C GLU A 182 4.09 23.30 4.67
N LEU A 183 3.01 22.52 4.66
CA LEU A 183 2.96 21.27 3.91
C LEU A 183 3.03 21.57 2.41
N PRO A 184 3.95 20.94 1.67
CA PRO A 184 4.07 21.17 0.23
C PRO A 184 2.77 20.80 -0.49
N ASP A 185 2.43 21.58 -1.50
CA ASP A 185 1.37 21.24 -2.43
C ASP A 185 1.84 20.14 -3.42
N LYS A 186 0.98 19.80 -4.40
CA LYS A 186 1.30 18.75 -5.36
C LYS A 186 2.47 19.13 -6.25
N THR A 187 2.52 20.37 -6.72
CA THR A 187 3.56 20.87 -7.63
C THR A 187 4.91 20.92 -6.93
N GLU A 188 4.94 21.47 -5.71
CA GLU A 188 6.15 21.49 -4.87
C GLU A 188 6.65 20.08 -4.54
N MET A 189 5.73 19.14 -4.28
CA MET A 189 6.10 17.73 -4.07
C MET A 189 6.74 17.11 -5.32
N GLU A 190 6.20 17.37 -6.50
CA GLU A 190 6.71 16.88 -7.77
C GLU A 190 8.09 17.48 -8.08
N GLU A 191 8.29 18.79 -7.86
CA GLU A 191 9.57 19.47 -8.04
C GLU A 191 10.66 18.97 -7.09
N ILE A 192 10.35 18.83 -5.80
CA ILE A 192 11.29 18.30 -4.79
C ILE A 192 11.68 16.86 -5.10
N ALA A 193 10.73 16.06 -5.57
CA ALA A 193 10.93 14.64 -5.83
C ALA A 193 11.45 14.31 -7.24
N GLU A 194 11.53 15.25 -8.14
CA GLU A 194 12.06 15.03 -9.49
C GLU A 194 13.46 14.37 -9.51
N PRO A 195 14.42 14.82 -8.68
CA PRO A 195 15.71 14.14 -8.60
C PRO A 195 15.65 12.71 -8.07
N TRP A 196 14.57 12.30 -7.39
CA TRP A 196 14.46 10.95 -6.83
C TRP A 196 14.20 9.89 -7.91
N ARG A 197 13.71 10.30 -9.08
CA ARG A 197 13.43 9.36 -10.18
C ARG A 197 14.70 8.69 -10.71
N PRO A 198 14.59 7.43 -11.06
CA PRO A 198 13.41 6.57 -11.12
C PRO A 198 13.17 5.72 -9.84
N TYR A 199 13.45 6.26 -8.67
CA TYR A 199 13.38 5.55 -7.39
C TYR A 199 12.49 6.24 -6.35
N ALA A 200 11.46 6.98 -6.81
CA ALA A 200 10.57 7.74 -5.95
C ALA A 200 9.90 6.89 -4.85
N SER A 201 9.57 5.62 -5.12
CA SER A 201 9.01 4.70 -4.10
C SER A 201 9.99 4.41 -2.96
N ILE A 202 11.27 4.27 -3.28
CA ILE A 202 12.32 4.01 -2.26
C ILE A 202 12.60 5.29 -1.47
N ALA A 203 12.64 6.44 -2.15
CA ALA A 203 12.74 7.75 -1.49
C ALA A 203 11.56 7.99 -0.55
N SER A 204 10.32 7.74 -1.00
CA SER A 204 9.11 7.84 -0.19
C SER A 204 9.18 6.97 1.06
N TRP A 205 9.70 5.74 0.94
CA TRP A 205 9.90 4.88 2.10
C TRP A 205 10.89 5.48 3.11
N TYR A 206 11.98 6.08 2.67
CA TYR A 206 12.92 6.78 3.55
C TYR A 206 12.28 8.00 4.19
N MET A 207 11.45 8.75 3.46
CA MET A 207 10.69 9.87 4.01
C MET A 207 9.74 9.43 5.11
N TRP A 208 8.95 8.35 4.92
CA TRP A 208 8.13 7.81 6.02
C TRP A 208 8.95 7.40 7.23
N ARG A 209 10.11 6.76 7.02
CA ARG A 209 10.99 6.34 8.11
C ARG A 209 11.65 7.51 8.85
N SER A 210 11.86 8.65 8.20
CA SER A 210 12.41 9.83 8.87
C SER A 210 11.51 10.35 9.99
N LEU A 211 10.20 10.18 9.89
CA LEU A 211 9.25 10.57 10.94
C LEU A 211 9.38 9.75 12.24
N GLU A 212 10.10 8.65 12.19
CA GLU A 212 10.35 7.81 13.38
C GLU A 212 11.70 8.13 14.05
N LEU A 213 12.53 8.97 13.42
CA LEU A 213 13.82 9.37 14.00
C LEU A 213 13.68 10.45 15.07
N ASP A 214 12.58 11.21 15.04
CA ASP A 214 12.30 12.34 15.92
C ASP A 214 11.46 11.95 17.15
N GLN A 215 11.23 10.63 17.36
CA GLN A 215 10.50 10.05 18.51
C GLN A 215 11.47 9.33 19.45
#